data_4668b904a24dfa031589101730922133
#
_entry.id   4668b904a24dfa031589101730922133
#
_cell.length_a   1.000
_cell.length_b   1.000
_cell.length_c   1.000
_cell.angle_alpha   90.00
_cell.angle_beta   90.00
_cell.angle_gamma   90.00
#
_symmetry.space_group_name_H-M   'P 1'
#
loop_
_entity.id
_entity.type
_entity.pdbx_description
1 polymer ?
#
loop_
_entity_poly.entity_id
_entity_poly.type
_entity_poly.pdbx_seq_one_letter_code
_entity_poly.pdbx_strand_id
1 'polypeptide(L)'
;MLTDRMNERVVQAKAEGSTYLAIAGCILLILLGVFLMFTISAYGLVISVIGGYLIAHFKEGFNLEYEYTLTNGDIDIAKIFAKNRRKDVRSISADSITYINYVDSDRVKNDLDVKRGQAAIRYFSGKADDGQDIAIYSSEGNKESIDIINLDERCINHLKEVLKSKCDIKKVK
;
A
#
# COMPACT_ATOMS: atom_id res chain seq x y z
N MET A 1 -16.27 -29.55 7.92
CA MET A 1 -15.42 -29.33 6.75
C MET A 1 -15.34 -27.84 6.58
N LEU A 2 -14.27 -27.18 7.03
CA LEU A 2 -14.05 -25.77 6.75
C LEU A 2 -13.71 -25.68 5.27
N THR A 3 -14.62 -25.18 4.46
CA THR A 3 -14.36 -24.83 3.06
C THR A 3 -13.29 -23.74 3.10
N ASP A 4 -12.16 -24.02 2.52
CA ASP A 4 -11.05 -23.08 2.38
C ASP A 4 -11.57 -21.88 1.57
N ARG A 5 -11.92 -20.80 2.26
CA ARG A 5 -12.47 -19.60 1.63
C ARG A 5 -11.33 -18.63 1.38
N MET A 6 -10.94 -18.51 0.15
CA MET A 6 -9.97 -17.54 -0.32
C MET A 6 -10.69 -16.39 -1.02
N ASN A 7 -10.40 -15.16 -0.62
CA ASN A 7 -10.85 -13.97 -1.29
C ASN A 7 -9.63 -13.12 -1.67
N GLU A 8 -9.59 -12.68 -2.91
CA GLU A 8 -8.55 -11.80 -3.42
C GLU A 8 -9.15 -10.47 -3.82
N ARG A 9 -8.39 -9.39 -3.56
CA ARG A 9 -8.71 -8.05 -4.00
C ARG A 9 -7.46 -7.32 -4.43
N VAL A 10 -7.53 -6.68 -5.60
CA VAL A 10 -6.47 -5.82 -6.12
C VAL A 10 -6.97 -4.38 -6.14
N VAL A 11 -6.16 -3.47 -5.57
CA VAL A 11 -6.49 -2.04 -5.47
C VAL A 11 -5.33 -1.22 -6.00
N GLN A 12 -5.61 -0.23 -6.85
CA GLN A 12 -4.57 0.65 -7.36
C GLN A 12 -4.03 1.55 -6.24
N ALA A 13 -2.74 1.42 -5.95
CA ALA A 13 -2.06 2.26 -4.98
C ALA A 13 -1.82 3.67 -5.51
N LYS A 14 -1.71 4.63 -4.60
CA LYS A 14 -1.16 5.94 -4.95
C LYS A 14 0.35 5.81 -5.12
N ALA A 15 0.91 6.47 -6.15
CA ALA A 15 2.36 6.56 -6.29
C ALA A 15 2.98 7.19 -5.03
N GLU A 16 4.06 6.60 -4.56
CA GLU A 16 4.79 7.13 -3.41
C GLU A 16 5.42 8.49 -3.74
N GLY A 17 5.48 9.40 -2.77
CA GLY A 17 6.11 10.72 -2.95
C GLY A 17 7.55 10.63 -3.45
N SER A 18 8.27 9.57 -3.08
CA SER A 18 9.62 9.25 -3.56
C SER A 18 9.67 9.08 -5.09
N THR A 19 8.63 8.51 -5.71
CA THR A 19 8.55 8.34 -7.17
C THR A 19 8.47 9.69 -7.88
N TYR A 20 7.67 10.63 -7.35
CA TYR A 20 7.58 11.98 -7.91
C TYR A 20 8.90 12.74 -7.80
N LEU A 21 9.58 12.64 -6.65
CA LEU A 21 10.90 13.26 -6.45
C LEU A 21 11.95 12.67 -7.36
N ALA A 22 11.97 11.34 -7.55
CA ALA A 22 12.89 10.67 -8.46
C ALA A 22 12.70 11.15 -9.90
N ILE A 23 11.44 11.24 -10.36
CA ILE A 23 11.15 11.72 -11.73
C ILE A 23 11.49 13.21 -11.90
N ALA A 24 11.19 14.05 -10.90
CA ALA A 24 11.59 15.45 -10.92
C ALA A 24 13.12 15.60 -11.02
N GLY A 25 13.88 14.80 -10.28
CA GLY A 25 15.34 14.74 -10.37
C GLY A 25 15.82 14.31 -11.76
N CYS A 26 15.18 13.32 -12.37
CA CYS A 26 15.50 12.89 -13.74
C CYS A 26 15.22 13.99 -14.78
N ILE A 27 14.13 14.73 -14.64
CA ILE A 27 13.82 15.86 -15.52
C ILE A 27 14.89 16.94 -15.40
N LEU A 28 15.31 17.28 -14.17
CA LEU A 28 16.40 18.23 -13.96
C LEU A 28 17.73 17.76 -14.59
N LEU A 29 18.01 16.45 -14.49
CA LEU A 29 19.19 15.84 -15.11
C LEU A 29 19.16 15.99 -16.64
N ILE A 30 18.00 15.78 -17.27
CA ILE A 30 17.81 15.97 -18.72
C ILE A 30 18.05 17.45 -19.09
N LEU A 31 17.45 18.39 -18.37
CA LEU A 31 17.61 19.82 -18.64
C LEU A 31 19.06 20.26 -18.49
N LEU A 32 19.75 19.78 -17.46
CA LEU A 32 21.19 20.02 -17.26
C LEU A 32 22.02 19.47 -18.42
N GLY A 33 21.73 18.24 -18.85
CA GLY A 33 22.43 17.62 -19.97
C GLY A 33 22.26 18.38 -21.28
N VAL A 34 21.02 18.84 -21.57
CA VAL A 34 20.75 19.69 -22.74
C VAL A 34 21.49 21.01 -22.62
N PHE A 35 21.47 21.67 -21.46
CA PHE A 35 22.21 22.92 -21.25
C PHE A 35 23.73 22.74 -21.50
N LEU A 36 24.32 21.70 -20.94
CA LEU A 36 25.75 21.39 -21.12
C LEU A 36 26.10 21.05 -22.58
N MET A 37 25.18 20.39 -23.29
CA MET A 37 25.37 20.10 -24.71
C MET A 37 25.55 21.39 -25.54
N PHE A 38 24.79 22.42 -25.26
CA PHE A 38 24.87 23.70 -26.03
C PHE A 38 26.00 24.62 -25.56
N THR A 39 26.42 24.51 -24.28
CA THR A 39 27.39 25.46 -23.69
C THR A 39 28.82 24.94 -23.66
N ILE A 40 29.01 23.63 -23.43
CA ILE A 40 30.33 23.08 -23.15
C ILE A 40 30.73 22.04 -24.21
N SER A 41 29.93 20.97 -24.37
CA SER A 41 30.31 19.84 -25.22
C SER A 41 29.14 18.88 -25.49
N ALA A 42 29.24 18.15 -26.60
CA ALA A 42 28.30 17.08 -26.98
C ALA A 42 28.15 15.97 -25.89
N TYR A 43 29.06 15.87 -24.92
CA TYR A 43 28.91 14.94 -23.77
C TYR A 43 27.66 15.22 -22.92
N GLY A 44 27.09 16.42 -22.96
CA GLY A 44 25.80 16.73 -22.34
C GLY A 44 24.66 15.83 -22.84
N LEU A 45 24.73 15.36 -24.10
CA LEU A 45 23.77 14.39 -24.65
C LEU A 45 23.72 13.09 -23.83
N VAL A 46 24.87 12.58 -23.42
CA VAL A 46 24.95 11.34 -22.62
C VAL A 46 24.19 11.49 -21.30
N ILE A 47 24.33 12.65 -20.64
CA ILE A 47 23.63 12.94 -19.38
C ILE A 47 22.10 12.98 -19.62
N SER A 48 21.66 13.58 -20.72
CA SER A 48 20.23 13.63 -21.06
C SER A 48 19.65 12.26 -21.35
N VAL A 49 20.40 11.38 -22.05
CA VAL A 49 19.99 9.99 -22.33
C VAL A 49 19.88 9.19 -21.04
N ILE A 50 20.82 9.35 -20.10
CA ILE A 50 20.76 8.70 -18.80
C ILE A 50 19.50 9.14 -18.04
N GLY A 51 19.20 10.44 -18.02
CA GLY A 51 17.99 10.98 -17.40
C GLY A 51 16.71 10.36 -17.97
N GLY A 52 16.64 10.24 -19.31
CA GLY A 52 15.51 9.59 -20.01
C GLY A 52 15.37 8.11 -19.67
N TYR A 53 16.48 7.36 -19.61
CA TYR A 53 16.48 5.97 -19.18
C TYR A 53 15.96 5.79 -17.74
N LEU A 54 16.41 6.64 -16.83
CA LEU A 54 15.97 6.61 -15.43
C LEU A 54 14.47 6.90 -15.29
N ILE A 55 13.90 7.82 -16.09
CA ILE A 55 12.46 8.05 -16.12
C ILE A 55 11.71 6.76 -16.51
N ALA A 56 12.19 6.06 -17.55
CA ALA A 56 11.59 4.82 -18.01
C ALA A 56 11.61 3.74 -16.90
N HIS A 57 12.63 3.75 -16.04
CA HIS A 57 12.74 2.83 -14.92
C HIS A 57 11.80 3.23 -13.75
N PHE A 58 11.77 4.51 -13.37
CA PHE A 58 10.97 4.97 -12.23
C PHE A 58 9.48 5.07 -12.52
N LYS A 59 9.06 5.17 -13.80
CA LYS A 59 7.62 5.20 -14.15
C LYS A 59 6.83 3.99 -13.67
N GLU A 60 7.49 2.85 -13.44
CA GLU A 60 6.84 1.65 -12.89
C GLU A 60 6.23 1.91 -11.51
N GLY A 61 6.79 2.83 -10.73
CA GLY A 61 6.25 3.24 -9.44
C GLY A 61 4.90 3.96 -9.49
N PHE A 62 4.46 4.45 -10.67
CA PHE A 62 3.12 5.01 -10.84
C PHE A 62 2.04 3.94 -11.03
N ASN A 63 2.42 2.76 -11.53
CA ASN A 63 1.52 1.62 -11.72
C ASN A 63 1.73 0.62 -10.58
N LEU A 64 1.52 1.08 -9.35
CA LEU A 64 1.58 0.28 -8.16
C LEU A 64 0.18 -0.18 -7.78
N GLU A 65 0.01 -1.47 -7.54
CA GLU A 65 -1.22 -2.08 -7.05
C GLU A 65 -0.92 -2.82 -5.74
N TYR A 66 -1.88 -2.81 -4.82
CA TYR A 66 -1.89 -3.69 -3.65
C TYR A 66 -2.82 -4.86 -3.93
N GLU A 67 -2.33 -6.04 -3.68
CA GLU A 67 -3.12 -7.27 -3.69
C GLU A 67 -3.28 -7.74 -2.24
N TYR A 68 -4.53 -7.97 -1.85
CA TYR A 68 -4.86 -8.55 -0.55
C TYR A 68 -5.42 -9.94 -0.80
N THR A 69 -4.80 -10.93 -0.16
CA THR A 69 -5.28 -12.31 -0.16
C THR A 69 -5.76 -12.65 1.24
N LEU A 70 -7.03 -12.98 1.37
CA LEU A 70 -7.66 -13.35 2.64
C LEU A 70 -7.93 -14.85 2.63
N THR A 71 -7.27 -15.59 3.52
CA THR A 71 -7.42 -17.04 3.64
C THR A 71 -7.72 -17.41 5.08
N ASN A 72 -8.93 -17.88 5.36
CA ASN A 72 -9.35 -18.29 6.72
C ASN A 72 -9.09 -17.25 7.82
N GLY A 73 -9.08 -15.96 7.46
CA GLY A 73 -8.81 -14.85 8.38
C GLY A 73 -7.37 -14.35 8.40
N ASP A 74 -6.42 -15.10 7.83
CA ASP A 74 -5.09 -14.60 7.54
C ASP A 74 -5.15 -13.59 6.40
N ILE A 75 -4.31 -12.57 6.44
CA ILE A 75 -4.29 -11.49 5.47
C ILE A 75 -2.87 -11.33 4.93
N ASP A 76 -2.68 -11.67 3.67
CA ASP A 76 -1.44 -11.44 2.95
C ASP A 76 -1.55 -10.21 2.06
N ILE A 77 -0.55 -9.34 2.13
CA ILE A 77 -0.49 -8.10 1.37
C ILE A 77 0.73 -8.13 0.46
N ALA A 78 0.50 -8.02 -0.84
CA ALA A 78 1.54 -7.91 -1.84
C ALA A 78 1.47 -6.57 -2.59
N LYS A 79 2.62 -6.08 -3.04
CA LYS A 79 2.75 -4.98 -3.99
C LYS A 79 2.98 -5.54 -5.38
N ILE A 80 2.20 -5.09 -6.35
CA ILE A 80 2.36 -5.42 -7.76
C ILE A 80 2.83 -4.17 -8.50
N PHE A 81 4.03 -4.25 -9.09
CA PHE A 81 4.63 -3.17 -9.86
C PHE A 81 4.39 -3.41 -11.36
N ALA A 82 3.77 -2.43 -12.03
CA ALA A 82 3.51 -2.44 -13.47
C ALA A 82 2.85 -3.75 -13.98
N LYS A 83 2.03 -4.40 -13.14
CA LYS A 83 1.35 -5.68 -13.41
C LYS A 83 2.27 -6.89 -13.68
N ASN A 84 3.57 -6.75 -13.49
CA ASN A 84 4.56 -7.78 -13.83
C ASN A 84 5.31 -8.34 -12.64
N ARG A 85 5.62 -7.51 -11.65
CA ARG A 85 6.47 -7.92 -10.52
C ARG A 85 5.69 -7.84 -9.22
N ARG A 86 5.46 -9.00 -8.60
CA ARG A 86 4.85 -9.13 -7.28
C ARG A 86 5.94 -9.17 -6.20
N LYS A 87 5.68 -8.47 -5.09
CA LYS A 87 6.51 -8.50 -3.90
C LYS A 87 5.60 -8.56 -2.68
N ASP A 88 5.70 -9.64 -1.91
CA ASP A 88 5.01 -9.76 -0.64
C ASP A 88 5.62 -8.77 0.36
N VAL A 89 4.77 -8.00 1.03
CA VAL A 89 5.20 -6.91 1.93
C VAL A 89 4.75 -7.12 3.36
N ARG A 90 3.65 -7.84 3.57
CA ARG A 90 3.11 -8.11 4.90
C ARG A 90 2.24 -9.36 4.89
N SER A 91 2.37 -10.19 5.92
CA SER A 91 1.44 -11.26 6.27
C SER A 91 0.96 -11.03 7.70
N ILE A 92 -0.34 -11.14 7.94
CA ILE A 92 -0.99 -10.93 9.24
C ILE A 92 -1.80 -12.20 9.54
N SER A 93 -1.37 -12.95 10.55
CA SER A 93 -2.11 -14.13 10.96
C SER A 93 -3.40 -13.76 11.72
N ALA A 94 -4.47 -14.50 11.49
CA ALA A 94 -5.75 -14.35 12.18
C ALA A 94 -5.60 -14.36 13.71
N ASP A 95 -4.66 -15.16 14.23
CA ASP A 95 -4.40 -15.23 15.66
C ASP A 95 -3.78 -13.96 16.22
N SER A 96 -2.93 -13.28 15.45
CA SER A 96 -2.28 -12.03 15.83
C SER A 96 -3.22 -10.83 15.80
N ILE A 97 -4.32 -10.91 15.06
CA ILE A 97 -5.30 -9.83 14.95
C ILE A 97 -6.03 -9.66 16.28
N THR A 98 -6.02 -8.43 16.78
CA THR A 98 -6.69 -8.07 18.04
C THR A 98 -7.99 -7.30 17.83
N TYR A 99 -8.03 -6.44 16.80
CA TYR A 99 -9.18 -5.59 16.53
C TYR A 99 -9.21 -5.15 15.06
N ILE A 100 -10.40 -5.05 14.48
CA ILE A 100 -10.62 -4.52 13.12
C ILE A 100 -11.80 -3.57 13.14
N ASN A 101 -11.63 -2.37 12.54
CA ASN A 101 -12.73 -1.44 12.31
C ASN A 101 -12.44 -0.51 11.13
N TYR A 102 -13.45 0.27 10.73
CA TYR A 102 -13.28 1.33 9.75
C TYR A 102 -12.30 2.40 10.24
N VAL A 103 -11.50 2.93 9.33
CA VAL A 103 -10.57 4.04 9.63
C VAL A 103 -11.35 5.28 10.08
N ASP A 104 -12.57 5.47 9.57
CA ASP A 104 -13.44 6.61 9.92
C ASP A 104 -14.06 6.52 11.32
N SER A 105 -13.95 5.39 12.02
CA SER A 105 -14.48 5.26 13.39
C SER A 105 -13.70 6.14 14.38
N ASP A 106 -14.41 6.73 15.35
CA ASP A 106 -13.81 7.62 16.35
C ASP A 106 -12.66 6.97 17.11
N ARG A 107 -12.81 5.68 17.44
CA ARG A 107 -11.77 4.91 18.11
C ARG A 107 -10.49 4.83 17.29
N VAL A 108 -10.59 4.48 16.00
CA VAL A 108 -9.43 4.35 15.12
C VAL A 108 -8.77 5.70 14.88
N LYS A 109 -9.55 6.77 14.67
CA LYS A 109 -9.03 8.14 14.53
C LYS A 109 -8.21 8.55 15.75
N ASN A 110 -8.76 8.36 16.94
CA ASN A 110 -8.05 8.67 18.19
C ASN A 110 -6.78 7.82 18.35
N ASP A 111 -6.85 6.53 18.05
CA ASP A 111 -5.69 5.64 18.15
C ASP A 111 -4.59 6.01 17.15
N LEU A 112 -4.92 6.41 15.92
CA LEU A 112 -3.95 6.85 14.92
C LEU A 112 -3.21 8.13 15.35
N ASP A 113 -3.89 9.03 16.08
CA ASP A 113 -3.29 10.25 16.58
C ASP A 113 -2.42 9.98 17.83
N VAL A 114 -2.91 9.21 18.78
CA VAL A 114 -2.24 8.94 20.07
C VAL A 114 -1.08 7.96 19.90
N LYS A 115 -1.25 6.90 19.12
CA LYS A 115 -0.23 5.85 18.92
C LYS A 115 0.82 6.21 17.87
N ARG A 116 0.79 7.40 17.31
CA ARG A 116 1.81 7.90 16.37
C ARG A 116 3.17 7.92 17.05
N GLY A 117 4.05 6.99 16.63
CA GLY A 117 5.38 6.79 17.22
C GLY A 117 5.48 5.69 18.29
N GLN A 118 4.38 5.12 18.76
CA GLN A 118 4.36 4.00 19.71
C GLN A 118 4.08 2.65 19.03
N ALA A 119 3.20 2.64 18.02
CA ALA A 119 2.91 1.48 17.19
C ALA A 119 3.38 1.69 15.75
N ALA A 120 3.66 0.60 15.04
CA ALA A 120 4.00 0.66 13.63
C ALA A 120 2.71 0.86 12.81
N ILE A 121 2.45 2.08 12.34
CA ILE A 121 1.31 2.38 11.47
C ILE A 121 1.77 2.25 10.01
N ARG A 122 1.11 1.41 9.22
CA ARG A 122 1.41 1.16 7.82
C ARG A 122 0.17 1.39 6.96
N TYR A 123 0.37 2.07 5.83
CA TYR A 123 -0.69 2.39 4.90
C TYR A 123 -0.49 1.56 3.62
N PHE A 124 -1.36 0.60 3.40
CA PHE A 124 -1.43 -0.21 2.19
C PHE A 124 -2.72 0.06 1.41
N SER A 125 -3.47 1.12 1.76
CA SER A 125 -4.70 1.47 1.08
C SER A 125 -4.42 2.14 -0.26
N GLY A 126 -5.31 1.90 -1.22
CA GLY A 126 -5.27 2.46 -2.56
C GLY A 126 -6.52 3.28 -2.89
N LYS A 127 -6.65 3.66 -4.15
CA LYS A 127 -7.88 4.25 -4.68
C LYS A 127 -8.77 3.14 -5.21
N ALA A 128 -9.93 2.93 -4.57
CA ALA A 128 -10.98 2.08 -5.09
C ALA A 128 -12.32 2.73 -4.73
N ASP A 129 -13.18 2.88 -5.73
CA ASP A 129 -14.49 3.54 -5.55
C ASP A 129 -15.50 2.63 -4.82
N ASP A 130 -15.24 1.32 -4.80
CA ASP A 130 -16.11 0.28 -4.23
C ASP A 130 -15.64 -0.27 -2.88
N GLY A 131 -14.55 0.28 -2.32
CA GLY A 131 -13.93 -0.19 -1.09
C GLY A 131 -13.93 0.83 0.03
N GLN A 132 -13.72 0.34 1.25
CA GLN A 132 -13.59 1.16 2.44
C GLN A 132 -12.27 0.88 3.12
N ASP A 133 -11.67 1.93 3.70
CA ASP A 133 -10.42 1.80 4.42
C ASP A 133 -10.66 1.21 5.81
N ILE A 134 -9.99 0.10 6.07
CA ILE A 134 -10.10 -0.71 7.28
C ILE A 134 -8.76 -0.67 8.00
N ALA A 135 -8.81 -0.43 9.30
CA ALA A 135 -7.65 -0.54 10.18
C ALA A 135 -7.64 -1.91 10.87
N ILE A 136 -6.54 -2.64 10.71
CA ILE A 136 -6.29 -3.94 11.29
C ILE A 136 -5.23 -3.78 12.36
N TYR A 137 -5.60 -4.05 13.60
CA TYR A 137 -4.71 -4.07 14.74
C TYR A 137 -4.17 -5.47 14.92
N SER A 138 -2.87 -5.61 14.93
CA SER A 138 -2.22 -6.90 15.19
C SER A 138 -1.14 -6.75 16.24
N SER A 139 -0.95 -7.83 17.02
CA SER A 139 0.08 -7.91 18.06
C SER A 139 0.91 -9.16 17.85
N GLU A 140 2.20 -8.97 17.61
CA GLU A 140 3.19 -10.04 17.47
C GLU A 140 4.21 -9.93 18.63
N GLY A 141 4.04 -10.75 19.65
CA GLY A 141 4.80 -10.61 20.91
C GLY A 141 4.51 -9.26 21.57
N ASN A 142 5.53 -8.42 21.76
CA ASN A 142 5.40 -7.08 22.38
C ASN A 142 5.26 -5.93 21.35
N LYS A 143 5.09 -6.24 20.07
CA LYS A 143 4.98 -5.22 19.02
C LYS A 143 3.55 -5.11 18.53
N GLU A 144 2.96 -3.94 18.76
CA GLU A 144 1.67 -3.60 18.15
C GLU A 144 1.86 -2.96 16.78
N SER A 145 1.01 -3.30 15.83
CA SER A 145 0.95 -2.65 14.53
C SER A 145 -0.49 -2.37 14.12
N ILE A 146 -0.65 -1.31 13.33
CA ILE A 146 -1.92 -0.91 12.73
C ILE A 146 -1.68 -0.87 11.22
N ASP A 147 -2.29 -1.80 10.51
CA ASP A 147 -2.19 -1.92 9.07
C ASP A 147 -3.50 -1.43 8.43
N ILE A 148 -3.43 -0.42 7.55
CA ILE A 148 -4.59 0.18 6.89
C ILE A 148 -4.66 -0.35 5.46
N ILE A 149 -5.75 -1.03 5.12
CA ILE A 149 -6.02 -1.63 3.81
C ILE A 149 -7.40 -1.21 3.29
N ASN A 150 -7.61 -1.31 1.98
CA ASN A 150 -8.90 -1.00 1.37
C ASN A 150 -9.62 -2.30 0.97
N LEU A 151 -10.75 -2.60 1.63
CA LEU A 151 -11.52 -3.82 1.40
C LEU A 151 -12.92 -3.52 0.84
N ASP A 152 -13.41 -4.44 -0.01
CA ASP A 152 -14.79 -4.46 -0.47
C ASP A 152 -15.72 -5.17 0.53
N GLU A 153 -17.01 -5.09 0.28
CA GLU A 153 -18.01 -5.69 1.17
C GLU A 153 -17.85 -7.22 1.28
N ARG A 154 -17.39 -7.91 0.23
CA ARG A 154 -17.17 -9.37 0.24
C ARG A 154 -16.05 -9.73 1.21
N CYS A 155 -14.92 -9.04 1.11
CA CYS A 155 -13.76 -9.24 1.99
C CYS A 155 -14.10 -8.91 3.45
N ILE A 156 -14.84 -7.81 3.68
CA ILE A 156 -15.31 -7.41 5.01
C ILE A 156 -16.24 -8.48 5.61
N ASN A 157 -17.18 -9.00 4.85
CA ASN A 157 -18.10 -10.04 5.31
C ASN A 157 -17.36 -11.34 5.63
N HIS A 158 -16.36 -11.69 4.82
CA HIS A 158 -15.48 -12.83 5.10
C HIS A 158 -14.76 -12.68 6.45
N LEU A 159 -14.15 -11.52 6.70
CA LEU A 159 -13.48 -11.26 7.98
C LEU A 159 -14.45 -11.29 9.18
N LYS A 160 -15.67 -10.76 9.01
CA LYS A 160 -16.71 -10.83 10.05
C LYS A 160 -17.10 -12.25 10.41
N GLU A 161 -17.25 -13.12 9.40
CA GLU A 161 -17.62 -14.52 9.61
C GLU A 161 -16.50 -15.29 10.35
N VAL A 162 -15.24 -15.04 9.98
CA VAL A 162 -14.09 -15.78 10.51
C VAL A 162 -13.63 -15.23 11.86
N LEU A 163 -13.44 -13.91 11.95
CA LEU A 163 -12.84 -13.25 13.12
C LEU A 163 -13.86 -12.85 14.20
N LYS A 164 -15.16 -12.93 13.89
CA LYS A 164 -16.28 -12.72 14.83
C LYS A 164 -16.08 -11.53 15.78
N SER A 165 -15.73 -11.80 17.05
CA SER A 165 -15.59 -10.77 18.09
C SER A 165 -14.45 -9.78 17.90
N LYS A 166 -13.45 -10.11 17.08
CA LYS A 166 -12.32 -9.22 16.79
C LYS A 166 -12.70 -8.16 15.73
N CYS A 167 -13.78 -8.39 14.97
CA CYS A 167 -14.24 -7.53 13.88
C CYS A 167 -15.46 -6.71 14.34
N ASP A 168 -15.23 -5.46 14.78
CA ASP A 168 -16.28 -4.53 15.25
C ASP A 168 -16.80 -3.63 14.11
N ILE A 169 -16.82 -4.15 12.90
CA ILE A 169 -17.30 -3.43 11.73
C ILE A 169 -18.84 -3.48 11.73
N LYS A 170 -19.49 -2.44 12.24
CA LYS A 170 -20.95 -2.27 12.13
C LYS A 170 -21.27 -1.67 10.77
N LYS A 171 -22.37 -2.14 10.13
CA LYS A 171 -22.85 -1.48 8.90
C LYS A 171 -23.11 0.00 9.21
N VAL A 172 -22.36 0.87 8.54
CA VAL A 172 -22.74 2.29 8.51
C VAL A 172 -24.05 2.36 7.72
N LYS A 173 -25.07 2.91 8.35
CA LYS A 173 -26.40 3.14 7.75
C LYS A 173 -26.31 4.27 6.74
#